data_4ae48ce99132d2bfeac7642bba1fb411
#
_entry.id   4ae48ce99132d2bfeac7642bba1fb411
#
_cell.length_a   1.000
_cell.length_b   1.000
_cell.length_c   1.000
_cell.angle_alpha   90.00
_cell.angle_beta   90.00
_cell.angle_gamma   90.00
#
_symmetry.space_group_name_H-M   'P 1'
#
loop_
_entity.id
_entity.type
_entity.pdbx_description
1 polymer ?
#
loop_
_entity_poly.entity_id
_entity_poly.type
_entity_poly.pdbx_seq_one_letter_code
_entity_poly.pdbx_strand_id
1 'polypeptide(L)'
;MRLIAGPCQHESLVHSHNIAKTLTDLCNELGVEFYYKASFDKANRTSLSGKRGVGFHDTLLDFRAIKESIPDLKILTDVHEIWHINNIAVDFDDAVDVIQIPAFLCRQTDLIKAACDTNKIVNIKKGQFLAPWDVAGILSKTENAKEVWITERGTSFGYNTLVNDFTGVQYMLDNYPNVDVVFDATHSVQKPGGNGTSSGGNRAYVPTLARAAAAVGVSNFFMETHPEPDGAPSDGPNMVALDDMRSIIQQLLDIEKVIK
;
A
#
# COMPACT_ATOMS: atom_id res chain seq x y z
N MET A 1 15.12 5.70 -1.73
CA MET A 1 14.05 4.67 -1.76
C MET A 1 13.02 4.97 -0.69
N ARG A 2 11.73 4.74 -1.00
CA ARG A 2 10.60 4.82 -0.06
C ARG A 2 9.98 3.44 0.13
N LEU A 3 9.64 3.07 1.36
CA LEU A 3 8.93 1.84 1.70
C LEU A 3 7.61 2.16 2.39
N ILE A 4 6.52 1.58 1.89
CA ILE A 4 5.21 1.53 2.53
C ILE A 4 5.02 0.08 2.97
N ALA A 5 4.97 -0.20 4.28
CA ALA A 5 4.82 -1.58 4.76
C ALA A 5 4.07 -1.68 6.09
N GLY A 6 3.46 -2.85 6.31
CA GLY A 6 2.72 -3.18 7.53
C GLY A 6 1.83 -4.41 7.37
N PRO A 7 0.99 -4.75 8.34
CA PRO A 7 0.33 -6.06 8.45
C PRO A 7 -1.00 -6.13 7.68
N CYS A 8 -1.13 -5.57 6.50
CA CYS A 8 -2.38 -5.56 5.73
C CYS A 8 -3.57 -4.95 6.49
N GLN A 9 -3.95 -5.54 7.63
CA GLN A 9 -5.08 -5.19 8.49
C GLN A 9 -4.57 -4.89 9.90
N HIS A 10 -5.09 -3.83 10.53
CA HIS A 10 -4.86 -3.58 11.94
C HIS A 10 -5.53 -4.65 12.78
N GLU A 11 -4.79 -5.25 13.73
CA GLU A 11 -5.27 -6.33 14.58
C GLU A 11 -5.37 -5.91 16.05
N SER A 12 -4.40 -5.15 16.54
CA SER A 12 -4.39 -4.55 17.87
C SER A 12 -3.28 -3.51 17.99
N LEU A 13 -3.37 -2.63 18.97
CA LEU A 13 -2.33 -1.65 19.29
C LEU A 13 -0.94 -2.29 19.45
N VAL A 14 -0.83 -3.35 20.28
CA VAL A 14 0.45 -3.99 20.55
C VAL A 14 1.05 -4.63 19.31
N HIS A 15 0.24 -5.35 18.52
CA HIS A 15 0.67 -5.98 17.27
C HIS A 15 1.19 -4.94 16.28
N SER A 16 0.40 -3.90 16.01
CA SER A 16 0.77 -2.84 15.08
C SER A 16 1.96 -2.02 15.53
N HIS A 17 2.05 -1.71 16.84
CA HIS A 17 3.20 -1.01 17.41
C HIS A 17 4.50 -1.80 17.21
N ASN A 18 4.50 -3.10 17.49
CA ASN A 18 5.70 -3.95 17.35
C ASN A 18 6.19 -3.98 15.89
N ILE A 19 5.29 -4.15 14.93
CA ILE A 19 5.65 -4.15 13.50
C ILE A 19 6.15 -2.76 13.07
N ALA A 20 5.42 -1.70 13.43
CA ALA A 20 5.80 -0.32 13.11
C ALA A 20 7.20 0.02 13.65
N LYS A 21 7.47 -0.33 14.93
CA LYS A 21 8.78 -0.10 15.56
C LYS A 21 9.91 -0.88 14.88
N THR A 22 9.70 -2.18 14.61
CA THR A 22 10.69 -3.01 13.92
C THR A 22 11.04 -2.46 12.54
N LEU A 23 10.02 -2.07 11.75
CA LEU A 23 10.23 -1.51 10.42
C LEU A 23 10.85 -0.11 10.46
N THR A 24 10.47 0.73 11.44
CA THR A 24 11.07 2.04 11.63
C THR A 24 12.57 1.92 11.92
N ASP A 25 12.95 1.06 12.86
CA ASP A 25 14.36 0.85 13.21
C ASP A 25 15.16 0.31 12.02
N LEU A 26 14.60 -0.65 11.30
CA LEU A 26 15.20 -1.22 10.10
C LEU A 26 15.41 -0.17 9.00
N CYS A 27 14.38 0.61 8.71
CA CYS A 27 14.43 1.62 7.66
C CYS A 27 15.38 2.78 8.01
N ASN A 28 15.42 3.19 9.29
CA ASN A 28 16.37 4.19 9.76
C ASN A 28 17.82 3.71 9.59
N GLU A 29 18.12 2.45 9.96
CA GLU A 29 19.44 1.86 9.76
C GLU A 29 19.86 1.82 8.28
N LEU A 30 18.91 1.51 7.39
CA LEU A 30 19.18 1.38 5.95
C LEU A 30 19.05 2.70 5.17
N GLY A 31 18.67 3.81 5.82
CA GLY A 31 18.46 5.11 5.17
C GLY A 31 17.26 5.12 4.19
N VAL A 32 16.18 4.42 4.54
CA VAL A 32 14.95 4.29 3.74
C VAL A 32 13.84 5.13 4.34
N GLU A 33 13.15 5.94 3.53
CA GLU A 33 11.95 6.64 3.96
C GLU A 33 10.82 5.63 4.19
N PHE A 34 10.22 5.65 5.39
CA PHE A 34 9.25 4.64 5.80
C PHE A 34 7.86 5.22 6.08
N TYR A 35 6.84 4.51 5.62
CA TYR A 35 5.43 4.72 5.94
C TYR A 35 4.82 3.42 6.44
N TYR A 36 4.34 3.43 7.69
CA TYR A 36 3.60 2.29 8.24
C TYR A 36 2.21 2.22 7.60
N LYS A 37 1.79 1.03 7.18
CA LYS A 37 0.47 0.83 6.57
C LYS A 37 -0.33 -0.25 7.26
N ALA A 38 -1.55 0.08 7.66
CA ALA A 38 -2.58 -0.89 8.02
C ALA A 38 -3.97 -0.39 7.64
N SER A 39 -4.89 -1.31 7.35
CA SER A 39 -6.30 -0.99 7.10
C SER A 39 -7.10 -1.15 8.38
N PHE A 40 -8.03 -0.23 8.63
CA PHE A 40 -8.99 -0.34 9.73
C PHE A 40 -10.14 -1.31 9.41
N ASP A 41 -10.44 -1.49 8.14
CA ASP A 41 -11.49 -2.38 7.62
C ASP A 41 -11.08 -2.95 6.26
N LYS A 42 -11.47 -4.18 6.00
CA LYS A 42 -11.41 -4.83 4.69
C LYS A 42 -12.81 -4.89 4.09
N ALA A 43 -13.26 -3.74 3.54
CA ALA A 43 -14.64 -3.54 3.07
C ALA A 43 -15.04 -4.42 1.87
N ASN A 44 -14.07 -4.93 1.11
CA ASN A 44 -14.27 -5.69 -0.14
C ASN A 44 -13.98 -7.20 -0.01
N ARG A 45 -14.23 -7.80 1.16
CA ARG A 45 -14.04 -9.24 1.36
C ARG A 45 -14.84 -10.09 0.36
N THR A 46 -14.25 -11.17 -0.12
CA THR A 46 -14.91 -12.16 -0.97
C THR A 46 -16.04 -12.89 -0.23
N SER A 47 -15.89 -13.11 1.08
CA SER A 47 -16.87 -13.78 1.92
C SER A 47 -17.41 -12.86 3.01
N LEU A 48 -18.71 -12.97 3.33
CA LEU A 48 -19.34 -12.28 4.45
C LEU A 48 -18.75 -12.69 5.81
N SER A 49 -18.21 -13.90 5.93
CA SER A 49 -17.56 -14.38 7.16
C SER A 49 -16.10 -13.94 7.28
N GLY A 50 -15.54 -13.24 6.28
CA GLY A 50 -14.17 -12.73 6.32
C GLY A 50 -13.97 -11.70 7.44
N LYS A 51 -12.84 -11.77 8.16
CA LYS A 51 -12.50 -10.80 9.19
C LYS A 51 -12.35 -9.41 8.56
N ARG A 52 -13.13 -8.44 9.03
CA ARG A 52 -13.13 -7.09 8.48
C ARG A 52 -12.11 -6.15 9.12
N GLY A 53 -11.78 -6.33 10.36
CA GLY A 53 -10.84 -5.48 11.12
C GLY A 53 -11.43 -5.04 12.44
N VAL A 54 -10.69 -4.18 13.13
CA VAL A 54 -11.07 -3.60 14.44
C VAL A 54 -12.13 -2.49 14.28
N GLY A 55 -12.15 -1.86 13.11
CA GLY A 55 -13.04 -0.75 12.80
C GLY A 55 -12.33 0.60 12.77
N PHE A 56 -13.01 1.59 12.22
CA PHE A 56 -12.43 2.90 11.90
C PHE A 56 -11.92 3.62 13.15
N HIS A 57 -12.80 3.89 14.11
CA HIS A 57 -12.51 4.77 15.23
C HIS A 57 -11.39 4.22 16.15
N ASP A 58 -11.51 2.96 16.55
CA ASP A 58 -10.54 2.32 17.44
C ASP A 58 -9.16 2.19 16.79
N THR A 59 -9.12 1.86 15.49
CA THR A 59 -7.87 1.82 14.74
C THR A 59 -7.18 3.19 14.68
N LEU A 60 -7.92 4.29 14.47
CA LEU A 60 -7.31 5.60 14.38
C LEU A 60 -6.84 6.12 15.75
N LEU A 61 -7.50 5.75 16.84
CA LEU A 61 -6.99 5.99 18.20
C LEU A 61 -5.67 5.22 18.43
N ASP A 62 -5.61 3.95 18.01
CA ASP A 62 -4.39 3.16 18.10
C ASP A 62 -3.26 3.75 17.25
N PHE A 63 -3.55 4.26 16.04
CA PHE A 63 -2.55 4.93 15.20
C PHE A 63 -1.97 6.18 15.86
N ARG A 64 -2.81 6.98 16.51
CA ARG A 64 -2.37 8.14 17.30
C ARG A 64 -1.41 7.69 18.41
N ALA A 65 -1.79 6.69 19.19
CA ALA A 65 -0.94 6.16 20.27
C ALA A 65 0.39 5.59 19.74
N ILE A 66 0.38 4.93 18.57
CA ILE A 66 1.61 4.44 17.92
C ILE A 66 2.52 5.61 17.52
N LYS A 67 1.97 6.68 16.91
CA LYS A 67 2.74 7.86 16.53
C LYS A 67 3.32 8.60 17.74
N GLU A 68 2.58 8.68 18.86
CA GLU A 68 3.09 9.23 20.11
C GLU A 68 4.28 8.45 20.66
N SER A 69 4.32 7.12 20.46
CA SER A 69 5.38 6.26 20.95
C SER A 69 6.56 6.13 20.00
N ILE A 70 6.38 6.38 18.70
CA ILE A 70 7.41 6.30 17.66
C ILE A 70 7.49 7.66 16.97
N PRO A 71 8.41 8.54 17.38
CA PRO A 71 8.55 9.87 16.79
C PRO A 71 8.78 9.82 15.28
N ASP A 72 8.22 10.77 14.55
CA ASP A 72 8.34 10.96 13.10
C ASP A 72 7.75 9.82 12.25
N LEU A 73 7.08 8.83 12.86
CA LEU A 73 6.40 7.78 12.12
C LEU A 73 5.29 8.39 11.26
N LYS A 74 5.30 8.05 9.98
CA LYS A 74 4.23 8.39 9.03
C LYS A 74 3.32 7.18 8.84
N ILE A 75 2.00 7.41 8.84
CA ILE A 75 0.99 6.35 8.74
C ILE A 75 0.14 6.53 7.49
N LEU A 76 -0.04 5.44 6.75
CA LEU A 76 -0.93 5.32 5.60
C LEU A 76 -2.08 4.36 5.93
N THR A 77 -3.31 4.77 5.64
CA THR A 77 -4.48 3.87 5.69
C THR A 77 -5.38 4.06 4.47
N ASP A 78 -6.12 3.02 4.10
CA ASP A 78 -7.07 3.08 3.01
C ASP A 78 -8.46 3.48 3.49
N VAL A 79 -9.19 4.23 2.65
CA VAL A 79 -10.54 4.74 2.88
C VAL A 79 -11.52 4.19 1.84
N HIS A 80 -12.79 4.01 2.23
CA HIS A 80 -13.79 3.39 1.36
C HIS A 80 -14.98 4.32 1.07
N GLU A 81 -15.18 5.34 1.91
CA GLU A 81 -16.30 6.28 1.85
C GLU A 81 -15.83 7.69 2.21
N ILE A 82 -16.55 8.70 1.74
CA ILE A 82 -16.20 10.12 1.99
C ILE A 82 -16.25 10.46 3.49
N TRP A 83 -17.11 9.82 4.26
CA TRP A 83 -17.20 10.09 5.70
C TRP A 83 -15.91 9.66 6.44
N HIS A 84 -15.19 8.61 6.00
CA HIS A 84 -13.87 8.25 6.53
C HIS A 84 -12.88 9.42 6.35
N ILE A 85 -12.86 9.99 5.15
CA ILE A 85 -11.97 11.10 4.81
C ILE A 85 -12.27 12.33 5.66
N ASN A 86 -13.55 12.68 5.79
CA ASN A 86 -13.98 13.84 6.58
C ASN A 86 -13.60 13.68 8.06
N ASN A 87 -13.78 12.48 8.63
CA ASN A 87 -13.38 12.22 10.01
C ASN A 87 -11.85 12.23 10.18
N ILE A 88 -11.08 11.69 9.22
CA ILE A 88 -9.62 11.79 9.24
C ILE A 88 -9.21 13.27 9.27
N ALA A 89 -9.78 14.10 8.39
CA ALA A 89 -9.40 15.51 8.28
C ALA A 89 -9.75 16.35 9.52
N VAL A 90 -10.81 16.00 10.25
CA VAL A 90 -11.32 16.79 11.39
C VAL A 90 -10.84 16.23 12.72
N ASP A 91 -11.01 14.93 12.96
CA ASP A 91 -10.82 14.32 14.28
C ASP A 91 -9.50 13.54 14.41
N PHE A 92 -8.90 13.13 13.28
CA PHE A 92 -7.73 12.25 13.24
C PHE A 92 -6.63 12.76 12.28
N ASP A 93 -6.53 14.07 12.11
CA ASP A 93 -5.53 14.67 11.21
C ASP A 93 -4.10 14.30 11.62
N ASP A 94 -3.85 14.18 12.90
CA ASP A 94 -2.57 13.77 13.50
C ASP A 94 -2.28 12.28 13.40
N ALA A 95 -3.30 11.43 13.20
CA ALA A 95 -3.15 9.97 13.14
C ALA A 95 -2.75 9.45 11.77
N VAL A 96 -3.08 10.15 10.67
CA VAL A 96 -2.91 9.69 9.30
C VAL A 96 -2.19 10.73 8.45
N ASP A 97 -1.12 10.32 7.77
CA ASP A 97 -0.31 11.19 6.89
C ASP A 97 -0.66 10.98 5.41
N VAL A 98 -1.04 9.76 5.04
CA VAL A 98 -1.35 9.38 3.65
C VAL A 98 -2.70 8.68 3.59
N ILE A 99 -3.59 9.19 2.74
CA ILE A 99 -4.89 8.57 2.44
C ILE A 99 -4.73 7.69 1.20
N GLN A 100 -5.07 6.40 1.33
CA GLN A 100 -5.04 5.48 0.19
C GLN A 100 -6.44 5.26 -0.37
N ILE A 101 -6.57 5.39 -1.70
CA ILE A 101 -7.76 4.98 -2.46
C ILE A 101 -7.55 3.56 -2.97
N PRO A 102 -8.40 2.59 -2.58
CA PRO A 102 -8.31 1.20 -3.04
C PRO A 102 -8.47 1.07 -4.56
N ALA A 103 -7.88 0.01 -5.12
CA ALA A 103 -7.86 -0.24 -6.57
C ALA A 103 -9.27 -0.27 -7.20
N PHE A 104 -10.25 -0.88 -6.54
CA PHE A 104 -11.63 -0.93 -7.05
C PHE A 104 -12.32 0.44 -7.05
N LEU A 105 -11.85 1.39 -6.25
CA LEU A 105 -12.41 2.74 -6.11
C LEU A 105 -11.59 3.81 -6.85
N CYS A 106 -10.55 3.41 -7.58
CA CYS A 106 -9.60 4.33 -8.21
C CYS A 106 -10.20 5.30 -9.25
N ARG A 107 -11.44 5.06 -9.69
CA ARG A 107 -12.17 5.95 -10.62
C ARG A 107 -13.28 6.77 -9.96
N GLN A 108 -13.54 6.59 -8.66
CA GLN A 108 -14.59 7.30 -7.92
C GLN A 108 -14.21 8.78 -7.75
N THR A 109 -14.80 9.63 -8.57
CA THR A 109 -14.43 11.06 -8.66
C THR A 109 -14.57 11.76 -7.32
N ASP A 110 -15.72 11.62 -6.64
CA ASP A 110 -15.99 12.34 -5.41
C ASP A 110 -15.10 11.85 -4.25
N LEU A 111 -14.79 10.55 -4.21
CA LEU A 111 -13.88 9.99 -3.21
C LEU A 111 -12.44 10.51 -3.38
N ILE A 112 -11.94 10.55 -4.63
CA ILE A 112 -10.61 11.07 -4.94
C ILE A 112 -10.53 12.56 -4.59
N LYS A 113 -11.49 13.37 -5.03
CA LYS A 113 -11.52 14.81 -4.75
C LYS A 113 -11.57 15.08 -3.25
N ALA A 114 -12.44 14.39 -2.51
CA ALA A 114 -12.50 14.52 -1.06
C ALA A 114 -11.16 14.21 -0.39
N ALA A 115 -10.45 13.16 -0.83
CA ALA A 115 -9.12 12.83 -0.30
C ALA A 115 -8.10 13.94 -0.62
N CYS A 116 -8.11 14.48 -1.84
CA CYS A 116 -7.21 15.56 -2.26
C CYS A 116 -7.47 16.88 -1.51
N ASP A 117 -8.72 17.16 -1.17
CA ASP A 117 -9.10 18.38 -0.46
C ASP A 117 -8.66 18.38 1.02
N THR A 118 -8.14 17.26 1.55
CA THR A 118 -7.58 17.19 2.91
C THR A 118 -6.18 17.77 3.04
N ASN A 119 -5.52 18.15 1.95
CA ASN A 119 -4.11 18.56 1.90
C ASN A 119 -3.13 17.49 2.43
N LYS A 120 -3.54 16.22 2.38
CA LYS A 120 -2.66 15.07 2.67
C LYS A 120 -2.06 14.49 1.39
N ILE A 121 -1.09 13.61 1.55
CA ILE A 121 -0.61 12.77 0.45
C ILE A 121 -1.71 11.77 0.09
N VAL A 122 -1.96 11.60 -1.20
CA VAL A 122 -2.99 10.66 -1.69
C VAL A 122 -2.32 9.56 -2.52
N ASN A 123 -2.38 8.33 -2.00
CA ASN A 123 -1.93 7.14 -2.71
C ASN A 123 -3.11 6.47 -3.41
N ILE A 124 -3.09 6.36 -4.73
CA ILE A 124 -4.16 5.73 -5.50
C ILE A 124 -3.65 4.39 -6.05
N LYS A 125 -4.24 3.30 -5.60
CA LYS A 125 -3.98 1.97 -6.16
C LYS A 125 -4.57 1.91 -7.56
N LYS A 126 -3.72 1.70 -8.57
CA LYS A 126 -4.18 1.52 -9.96
C LYS A 126 -5.09 0.29 -10.06
N GLY A 127 -6.29 0.46 -10.57
CA GLY A 127 -7.23 -0.66 -10.78
C GLY A 127 -6.66 -1.70 -11.74
N GLN A 128 -6.91 -2.98 -11.47
CA GLN A 128 -6.45 -4.09 -12.30
C GLN A 128 -7.00 -4.06 -13.73
N PHE A 129 -8.02 -3.25 -13.97
CA PHE A 129 -8.72 -3.07 -15.24
C PHE A 129 -8.24 -1.85 -16.04
N LEU A 130 -7.30 -1.05 -15.50
CA LEU A 130 -6.82 0.17 -16.14
C LEU A 130 -5.53 -0.07 -16.93
N ALA A 131 -5.49 0.52 -18.12
CA ALA A 131 -4.22 0.68 -18.84
C ALA A 131 -3.34 1.76 -18.17
N PRO A 132 -2.00 1.72 -18.35
CA PRO A 132 -1.11 2.73 -17.78
C PRO A 132 -1.45 4.16 -18.19
N TRP A 133 -1.86 4.38 -19.42
CA TRP A 133 -2.27 5.71 -19.94
C TRP A 133 -3.62 6.19 -19.42
N ASP A 134 -4.50 5.30 -18.96
CA ASP A 134 -5.78 5.68 -18.34
C ASP A 134 -5.60 6.35 -16.96
N VAL A 135 -4.40 6.25 -16.38
CA VAL A 135 -4.01 6.95 -15.14
C VAL A 135 -4.15 8.46 -15.30
N ALA A 136 -3.96 9.02 -16.51
CA ALA A 136 -4.20 10.45 -16.78
C ALA A 136 -5.60 10.90 -16.37
N GLY A 137 -6.63 10.06 -16.59
CA GLY A 137 -8.01 10.35 -16.18
C GLY A 137 -8.21 10.34 -14.65
N ILE A 138 -7.38 9.64 -13.91
CA ILE A 138 -7.35 9.70 -12.42
C ILE A 138 -6.66 11.00 -12.00
N LEU A 139 -5.48 11.28 -12.55
CA LEU A 139 -4.67 12.45 -12.21
C LEU A 139 -5.38 13.77 -12.47
N SER A 140 -6.25 13.83 -13.47
CA SER A 140 -7.08 15.02 -13.72
C SER A 140 -8.04 15.39 -12.56
N LYS A 141 -8.16 14.56 -11.54
CA LYS A 141 -9.02 14.76 -10.36
C LYS A 141 -8.22 15.09 -9.09
N THR A 142 -6.89 15.16 -9.17
CA THR A 142 -6.02 15.26 -7.99
C THR A 142 -5.38 16.64 -7.79
N GLU A 143 -5.94 17.68 -8.39
CA GLU A 143 -5.39 19.05 -8.44
C GLU A 143 -5.05 19.62 -7.04
N ASN A 144 -5.86 19.31 -6.02
CA ASN A 144 -5.69 19.85 -4.67
C ASN A 144 -4.84 18.98 -3.75
N ALA A 145 -4.36 17.82 -4.22
CA ALA A 145 -3.56 16.94 -3.35
C ALA A 145 -2.20 17.57 -3.04
N LYS A 146 -1.72 17.39 -1.81
CA LYS A 146 -0.37 17.79 -1.41
C LYS A 146 0.69 17.09 -2.26
N GLU A 147 0.52 15.80 -2.48
CA GLU A 147 1.36 14.91 -3.26
C GLU A 147 0.51 13.73 -3.73
N VAL A 148 0.76 13.20 -4.91
CA VAL A 148 0.02 12.06 -5.48
C VAL A 148 0.97 10.91 -5.74
N TRP A 149 0.60 9.72 -5.24
CA TRP A 149 1.27 8.46 -5.57
C TRP A 149 0.32 7.58 -6.37
N ILE A 150 0.83 6.95 -7.42
CA ILE A 150 0.10 5.92 -8.16
C ILE A 150 0.77 4.58 -7.91
N THR A 151 0.01 3.64 -7.35
CA THR A 151 0.53 2.32 -7.01
C THR A 151 0.10 1.29 -8.05
N GLU A 152 1.07 0.76 -8.80
CA GLU A 152 0.90 -0.41 -9.66
C GLU A 152 0.82 -1.68 -8.80
N ARG A 153 -0.14 -2.57 -9.10
CA ARG A 153 -0.43 -3.78 -8.32
C ARG A 153 -0.84 -4.99 -9.17
N GLY A 154 -0.56 -4.94 -10.46
CA GLY A 154 -0.94 -5.95 -11.44
C GLY A 154 -2.24 -5.65 -12.15
N THR A 155 -2.33 -6.19 -13.34
CA THR A 155 -3.48 -6.08 -14.26
C THR A 155 -4.11 -7.47 -14.41
N SER A 156 -5.45 -7.54 -14.45
CA SER A 156 -6.18 -8.78 -14.66
C SER A 156 -5.83 -9.40 -16.01
N PHE A 157 -5.50 -10.69 -16.00
CA PHE A 157 -5.22 -11.47 -17.20
C PHE A 157 -6.03 -12.76 -17.15
N GLY A 158 -7.19 -12.76 -17.79
CA GLY A 158 -8.18 -13.81 -17.63
C GLY A 158 -8.82 -13.81 -16.24
N TYR A 159 -9.20 -15.00 -15.74
CA TYR A 159 -9.84 -15.16 -14.44
C TYR A 159 -8.80 -15.42 -13.34
N ASN A 160 -8.97 -14.78 -12.19
CA ASN A 160 -8.19 -15.01 -10.96
C ASN A 160 -6.65 -14.92 -11.13
N THR A 161 -6.18 -14.26 -12.17
CA THR A 161 -4.74 -14.11 -12.46
C THR A 161 -4.40 -12.65 -12.69
N LEU A 162 -3.24 -12.24 -12.17
CA LEU A 162 -2.66 -10.93 -12.39
C LEU A 162 -1.32 -11.07 -13.11
N VAL A 163 -1.00 -10.10 -13.96
CA VAL A 163 0.31 -9.92 -14.58
C VAL A 163 0.81 -8.51 -14.33
N ASN A 164 2.12 -8.33 -14.26
CA ASN A 164 2.77 -7.03 -14.21
C ASN A 164 3.39 -6.74 -15.57
N ASP A 165 2.92 -5.69 -16.21
CA ASP A 165 3.52 -5.14 -17.41
C ASP A 165 4.54 -4.07 -17.04
N PHE A 166 5.83 -4.40 -17.06
CA PHE A 166 6.89 -3.45 -16.74
C PHE A 166 7.09 -2.39 -17.81
N THR A 167 6.62 -2.60 -19.05
CA THR A 167 6.56 -1.52 -20.04
C THR A 167 5.52 -0.48 -19.66
N GLY A 168 4.42 -0.91 -19.05
CA GLY A 168 3.41 -0.02 -18.47
C GLY A 168 3.91 0.74 -17.24
N VAL A 169 4.76 0.12 -16.40
CA VAL A 169 5.44 0.81 -15.30
C VAL A 169 6.37 1.89 -15.83
N GLN A 170 7.21 1.56 -16.84
CA GLN A 170 8.09 2.53 -17.52
C GLN A 170 7.28 3.68 -18.11
N TYR A 171 6.16 3.36 -18.79
CA TYR A 171 5.28 4.39 -19.33
C TYR A 171 4.83 5.40 -18.27
N MET A 172 4.43 4.93 -17.09
CA MET A 172 4.00 5.82 -15.99
C MET A 172 5.16 6.68 -15.46
N LEU A 173 6.36 6.12 -15.32
CA LEU A 173 7.57 6.86 -14.91
C LEU A 173 7.91 7.98 -15.90
N ASP A 174 7.81 7.71 -17.20
CA ASP A 174 8.17 8.67 -18.25
C ASP A 174 7.12 9.76 -18.45
N ASN A 175 5.83 9.43 -18.33
CA ASN A 175 4.75 10.33 -18.71
C ASN A 175 4.10 11.08 -17.54
N TYR A 176 4.36 10.67 -16.29
CA TYR A 176 3.83 11.34 -15.09
C TYR A 176 4.93 11.80 -14.15
N PRO A 177 5.84 12.72 -14.58
CA PRO A 177 7.04 13.08 -13.79
C PRO A 177 6.74 13.79 -12.47
N ASN A 178 5.51 14.28 -12.29
CA ASN A 178 5.08 14.96 -11.05
C ASN A 178 4.34 14.02 -10.09
N VAL A 179 4.36 12.71 -10.35
CA VAL A 179 3.66 11.69 -9.57
C VAL A 179 4.64 10.60 -9.19
N ASP A 180 4.64 10.22 -7.92
CA ASP A 180 5.44 9.07 -7.50
C ASP A 180 4.78 7.75 -7.92
N VAL A 181 5.48 6.99 -8.73
CA VAL A 181 5.08 5.61 -9.06
C VAL A 181 5.55 4.68 -7.95
N VAL A 182 4.60 3.99 -7.34
CA VAL A 182 4.83 2.98 -6.30
C VAL A 182 4.57 1.59 -6.90
N PHE A 183 5.41 0.62 -6.60
CA PHE A 183 5.19 -0.77 -6.99
C PHE A 183 4.74 -1.60 -5.77
N ASP A 184 3.54 -2.15 -5.84
CA ASP A 184 3.00 -3.06 -4.83
C ASP A 184 3.40 -4.50 -5.15
N ALA A 185 4.46 -4.96 -4.52
CA ALA A 185 5.02 -6.29 -4.78
C ALA A 185 4.15 -7.42 -4.19
N THR A 186 3.42 -7.17 -3.10
CA THR A 186 2.62 -8.19 -2.42
C THR A 186 1.27 -8.45 -3.10
N HIS A 187 0.56 -7.41 -3.52
CA HIS A 187 -0.67 -7.60 -4.27
C HIS A 187 -0.46 -8.02 -5.74
N SER A 188 0.73 -7.78 -6.28
CA SER A 188 1.11 -8.24 -7.63
C SER A 188 1.16 -9.77 -7.77
N VAL A 189 1.41 -10.49 -6.68
CA VAL A 189 1.45 -11.97 -6.66
C VAL A 189 0.13 -12.61 -6.23
N GLN A 190 -0.90 -11.79 -5.97
CA GLN A 190 -2.20 -12.24 -5.53
C GLN A 190 -2.92 -13.00 -6.65
N LYS A 191 -3.72 -13.98 -6.27
CA LYS A 191 -4.72 -14.64 -7.12
C LYS A 191 -6.11 -14.28 -6.57
N PRO A 192 -6.73 -13.19 -7.06
CA PRO A 192 -8.00 -12.70 -6.53
C PRO A 192 -9.07 -13.78 -6.60
N GLY A 193 -9.72 -14.13 -5.46
CA GLY A 193 -10.73 -15.19 -5.41
C GLY A 193 -10.21 -16.61 -5.71
N GLY A 194 -8.90 -16.81 -5.81
CA GLY A 194 -8.29 -18.08 -6.25
C GLY A 194 -8.56 -19.27 -5.32
N ASN A 195 -8.94 -19.01 -4.06
CA ASN A 195 -9.33 -20.04 -3.08
C ASN A 195 -10.86 -20.08 -2.86
N GLY A 196 -11.66 -19.54 -3.78
CA GLY A 196 -13.12 -19.48 -3.69
C GLY A 196 -13.61 -18.42 -2.70
N THR A 197 -13.42 -18.60 -1.41
CA THR A 197 -13.86 -17.68 -0.34
C THR A 197 -12.80 -16.65 0.07
N SER A 198 -11.58 -16.78 -0.43
CA SER A 198 -10.45 -15.88 -0.15
C SER A 198 -9.53 -15.76 -1.37
N SER A 199 -8.68 -14.74 -1.36
CA SER A 199 -7.62 -14.61 -2.35
C SER A 199 -6.49 -15.60 -2.03
N GLY A 200 -5.97 -16.25 -3.09
CA GLY A 200 -4.73 -16.98 -3.06
C GLY A 200 -3.55 -16.09 -3.46
N GLY A 201 -2.37 -16.69 -3.59
CA GLY A 201 -1.17 -16.02 -4.05
C GLY A 201 0.09 -16.84 -3.80
N ASN A 202 1.25 -16.26 -4.08
CA ASN A 202 2.53 -16.90 -3.82
C ASN A 202 3.59 -15.88 -3.41
N ARG A 203 3.82 -15.73 -2.11
CA ARG A 203 4.81 -14.80 -1.53
C ARG A 203 6.24 -15.00 -2.03
N ALA A 204 6.58 -16.23 -2.49
CA ALA A 204 7.92 -16.52 -3.00
C ALA A 204 8.31 -15.65 -4.22
N TYR A 205 7.32 -15.12 -4.96
CA TYR A 205 7.56 -14.23 -6.09
C TYR A 205 7.61 -12.74 -5.73
N VAL A 206 7.29 -12.35 -4.50
CA VAL A 206 7.34 -10.94 -4.07
C VAL A 206 8.74 -10.35 -4.27
N PRO A 207 9.84 -10.97 -3.81
CA PRO A 207 11.17 -10.42 -4.04
C PRO A 207 11.56 -10.36 -5.52
N THR A 208 11.07 -11.32 -6.33
CA THR A 208 11.35 -11.34 -7.77
C THR A 208 10.74 -10.16 -8.49
N LEU A 209 9.45 -9.88 -8.23
CA LEU A 209 8.75 -8.74 -8.86
C LEU A 209 9.27 -7.41 -8.33
N ALA A 210 9.58 -7.31 -7.04
CA ALA A 210 10.16 -6.12 -6.45
C ALA A 210 11.51 -5.76 -7.10
N ARG A 211 12.42 -6.75 -7.30
CA ARG A 211 13.69 -6.54 -8.00
C ARG A 211 13.49 -6.12 -9.46
N ALA A 212 12.53 -6.74 -10.17
CA ALA A 212 12.21 -6.35 -11.54
C ALA A 212 11.73 -4.90 -11.62
N ALA A 213 10.86 -4.47 -10.70
CA ALA A 213 10.41 -3.08 -10.60
C ALA A 213 11.56 -2.12 -10.27
N ALA A 214 12.44 -2.49 -9.34
CA ALA A 214 13.65 -1.72 -9.05
C ALA A 214 14.53 -1.55 -10.29
N ALA A 215 14.75 -2.64 -11.05
CA ALA A 215 15.57 -2.61 -12.26
C ALA A 215 14.98 -1.73 -13.39
N VAL A 216 13.66 -1.53 -13.40
CA VAL A 216 12.97 -0.58 -14.31
C VAL A 216 13.09 0.87 -13.83
N GLY A 217 13.56 1.11 -12.59
CA GLY A 217 13.75 2.47 -12.05
C GLY A 217 12.75 2.88 -10.96
N VAL A 218 11.89 1.97 -10.50
CA VAL A 218 11.00 2.26 -9.36
C VAL A 218 11.83 2.38 -8.09
N SER A 219 11.63 3.46 -7.34
CA SER A 219 12.27 3.72 -6.04
C SER A 219 11.28 3.69 -4.87
N ASN A 220 10.00 3.47 -5.12
CA ASN A 220 8.94 3.47 -4.11
C ASN A 220 8.23 2.11 -4.11
N PHE A 221 8.23 1.43 -2.96
CA PHE A 221 7.69 0.07 -2.84
C PHE A 221 6.60 -0.01 -1.78
N PHE A 222 5.58 -0.81 -2.07
CA PHE A 222 4.55 -1.22 -1.13
C PHE A 222 4.67 -2.72 -0.89
N MET A 223 4.80 -3.13 0.39
CA MET A 223 4.92 -4.53 0.79
C MET A 223 4.15 -4.78 2.08
N GLU A 224 3.20 -5.70 2.06
CA GLU A 224 2.59 -6.17 3.28
C GLU A 224 3.48 -7.22 3.95
N THR A 225 3.62 -7.11 5.26
CA THR A 225 4.48 -7.99 6.07
C THR A 225 3.81 -8.33 7.39
N HIS A 226 4.09 -9.51 7.91
CA HIS A 226 3.54 -9.99 9.17
C HIS A 226 4.57 -10.89 9.86
N PRO A 227 4.65 -10.91 11.21
CA PRO A 227 5.52 -11.84 11.93
C PRO A 227 5.24 -13.31 11.58
N GLU A 228 3.95 -13.64 11.44
CA GLU A 228 3.46 -14.98 11.09
C GLU A 228 2.46 -14.89 9.93
N PRO A 229 2.92 -14.76 8.68
CA PRO A 229 2.03 -14.53 7.53
C PRO A 229 0.92 -15.56 7.36
N ASP A 230 1.17 -16.82 7.71
CA ASP A 230 0.18 -17.90 7.58
C ASP A 230 -0.96 -17.79 8.59
N GLY A 231 -0.74 -17.09 9.70
CA GLY A 231 -1.75 -16.78 10.72
C GLY A 231 -2.50 -15.45 10.49
N ALA A 232 -2.08 -14.65 9.52
CA ALA A 232 -2.64 -13.33 9.29
C ALA A 232 -4.12 -13.38 8.89
N PRO A 233 -4.94 -12.42 9.35
CA PRO A 233 -6.39 -12.42 9.06
C PRO A 233 -6.73 -12.09 7.60
N SER A 234 -5.78 -11.55 6.83
CA SER A 234 -5.92 -11.14 5.44
C SER A 234 -4.62 -11.35 4.68
N ASP A 235 -4.74 -11.71 3.39
CA ASP A 235 -3.66 -11.75 2.39
C ASP A 235 -2.39 -12.54 2.79
N GLY A 236 -2.49 -13.41 3.79
CA GLY A 236 -1.38 -14.22 4.31
C GLY A 236 -0.54 -14.90 3.22
N PRO A 237 -1.11 -15.54 2.17
CA PRO A 237 -0.33 -16.15 1.11
C PRO A 237 0.57 -15.20 0.30
N ASN A 238 0.33 -13.89 0.39
CA ASN A 238 1.08 -12.86 -0.34
C ASN A 238 2.06 -12.10 0.54
N MET A 239 1.85 -12.08 1.86
CA MET A 239 2.66 -11.29 2.78
C MET A 239 4.08 -11.82 2.91
N VAL A 240 5.02 -10.91 2.99
CA VAL A 240 6.41 -11.18 3.36
C VAL A 240 6.50 -11.46 4.86
N ALA A 241 7.31 -12.42 5.29
CA ALA A 241 7.64 -12.55 6.70
C ALA A 241 8.45 -11.31 7.16
N LEU A 242 8.14 -10.81 8.37
CA LEU A 242 8.79 -9.59 8.87
C LEU A 242 10.31 -9.73 8.92
N ASP A 243 10.81 -10.92 9.26
CA ASP A 243 12.24 -11.23 9.31
C ASP A 243 12.94 -11.18 7.94
N ASP A 244 12.20 -11.40 6.85
CA ASP A 244 12.75 -11.37 5.49
C ASP A 244 12.87 -9.95 4.92
N MET A 245 12.21 -8.96 5.54
CA MET A 245 12.16 -7.58 5.03
C MET A 245 13.54 -6.97 4.86
N ARG A 246 14.46 -7.19 5.80
CA ARG A 246 15.84 -6.67 5.70
C ARG A 246 16.53 -7.11 4.42
N SER A 247 16.47 -8.41 4.11
CA SER A 247 17.12 -8.98 2.94
C SER A 247 16.55 -8.41 1.65
N ILE A 248 15.23 -8.26 1.58
CA ILE A 248 14.56 -7.72 0.39
C ILE A 248 14.92 -6.24 0.20
N ILE A 249 14.81 -5.42 1.25
CA ILE A 249 15.11 -3.98 1.19
C ILE A 249 16.57 -3.77 0.75
N GLN A 250 17.52 -4.54 1.30
CA GLN A 250 18.92 -4.43 0.93
C GLN A 250 19.15 -4.72 -0.56
N GLN A 251 18.51 -5.78 -1.10
CA GLN A 251 18.60 -6.10 -2.53
C GLN A 251 18.06 -4.96 -3.42
N LEU A 252 16.97 -4.30 -3.02
CA LEU A 252 16.41 -3.17 -3.77
C LEU A 252 17.35 -1.97 -3.75
N LEU A 253 17.95 -1.66 -2.60
CA LEU A 253 18.95 -0.60 -2.47
C LEU A 253 20.19 -0.88 -3.33
N ASP A 254 20.64 -2.13 -3.41
CA ASP A 254 21.79 -2.48 -4.21
C ASP A 254 21.51 -2.38 -5.73
N ILE A 255 20.29 -2.74 -6.17
CA ILE A 255 19.86 -2.50 -7.55
C ILE A 255 19.77 -1.00 -7.84
N GLU A 256 19.19 -0.22 -6.95
CA GLU A 256 19.06 1.24 -7.13
C GLU A 256 20.41 1.92 -7.34
N LYS A 257 21.47 1.47 -6.64
CA LYS A 257 22.85 1.97 -6.82
C LYS A 257 23.44 1.68 -8.21
N VAL A 258 23.00 0.60 -8.85
CA VAL A 258 23.54 0.18 -10.16
C VAL A 258 22.84 0.92 -11.30
N ILE A 259 21.56 1.27 -11.14
CA ILE A 259 20.76 1.91 -12.20
C ILE A 259 20.79 3.44 -12.18
N LYS A 260 21.19 4.05 -11.04
CA LYS A 260 21.45 5.50 -10.90
C LYS A 260 22.89 5.83 -11.22
#